data_3c74d9e765593c35e8625f08243783c3
#
_entry.id   3c74d9e765593c35e8625f08243783c3
#
_cell.length_a   1.000
_cell.length_b   1.000
_cell.length_c   1.000
_cell.angle_alpha   90.00
_cell.angle_beta   90.00
_cell.angle_gamma   90.00
#
_symmetry.space_group_name_H-M   'P 1'
#
loop_
_entity.id
_entity.type
_entity.pdbx_description
1 polymer ?
#
loop_
_entity_poly.entity_id
_entity_poly.type
_entity_poly.pdbx_seq_one_letter_code
_entity_poly.pdbx_strand_id
1 'polypeptide(L)'
;QRINQIILENKLPTINLVESGGINLADQSSLFNLAGESFRDITKRSKLGLSTISVVFGNATAGGAYVPGMSDFSIFQRKTANVFLAGPPLVKMATNEISSSEELGGAEMHSKISGVSDYLVESEIEGLKTAREIISYIKTNNFYKHQPSKIEEPKYSIEDLYGIIPTDTKIPWDIKELIARIIDGSNFHEFKKLYGSTLAVSYTHLTLPTTL
;
A
#
# COMPACT_ATOMS: atom_id res chain seq x y z
N GLN A 1 3.54 22.86 -2.51
CA GLN A 1 3.00 23.35 -3.79
C GLN A 1 3.95 23.08 -4.95
N ARG A 2 5.22 23.55 -4.94
CA ARG A 2 6.17 23.36 -6.06
C ARG A 2 6.41 21.89 -6.42
N ILE A 3 6.63 21.02 -5.43
CA ILE A 3 6.83 19.58 -5.67
C ILE A 3 5.61 18.99 -6.39
N ASN A 4 4.41 19.34 -5.98
CA ASN A 4 3.20 18.83 -6.61
C ASN A 4 3.03 19.30 -8.06
N GLN A 5 3.43 20.53 -8.39
CA GLN A 5 3.49 20.99 -9.78
C GLN A 5 4.45 20.12 -10.61
N ILE A 6 5.66 19.87 -10.10
CA ILE A 6 6.65 19.02 -10.79
C ILE A 6 6.09 17.61 -11.02
N ILE A 7 5.42 17.03 -10.02
CA ILE A 7 4.79 15.72 -10.13
C ILE A 7 3.74 15.70 -11.25
N LEU A 8 2.86 16.69 -11.28
CA LEU A 8 1.78 16.77 -12.27
C LEU A 8 2.30 17.03 -13.69
N GLU A 9 3.26 17.96 -13.84
CA GLU A 9 3.86 18.31 -15.13
C GLU A 9 4.63 17.13 -15.73
N ASN A 10 5.34 16.38 -14.91
CA ASN A 10 6.17 15.26 -15.34
C ASN A 10 5.48 13.89 -15.18
N LYS A 11 4.24 13.84 -14.72
CA LYS A 11 3.46 12.61 -14.53
C LYS A 11 4.18 11.56 -13.71
N LEU A 12 4.74 11.97 -12.56
CA LEU A 12 5.56 11.12 -11.72
C LEU A 12 4.73 10.41 -10.63
N PRO A 13 5.03 9.15 -10.31
CA PRO A 13 4.57 8.56 -9.05
C PRO A 13 5.26 9.23 -7.87
N THR A 14 4.68 9.12 -6.68
CA THR A 14 5.22 9.72 -5.45
C THR A 14 5.39 8.72 -4.35
N ILE A 15 6.48 8.83 -3.60
CA ILE A 15 6.68 8.12 -2.34
C ILE A 15 6.69 9.16 -1.22
N ASN A 16 5.75 9.06 -0.30
CA ASN A 16 5.70 9.86 0.92
C ASN A 16 6.36 9.07 2.05
N LEU A 17 7.32 9.68 2.71
CA LEU A 17 7.90 9.18 3.97
C LEU A 17 7.14 9.86 5.09
N VAL A 18 6.33 9.10 5.83
CA VAL A 18 5.30 9.64 6.71
C VAL A 18 5.69 9.46 8.17
N GLU A 19 5.85 10.59 8.83
CA GLU A 19 5.91 10.72 10.29
C GLU A 19 5.38 12.10 10.68
N SER A 20 4.28 12.17 11.45
CA SER A 20 3.64 13.44 11.79
C SER A 20 2.83 13.34 13.07
N GLY A 21 3.10 14.20 14.03
CA GLY A 21 2.29 14.37 15.25
C GLY A 21 1.02 15.19 15.05
N GLY A 22 0.75 15.67 13.83
CA GLY A 22 -0.35 16.58 13.53
C GLY A 22 0.10 18.05 13.46
N ILE A 23 -0.85 18.94 13.31
CA ILE A 23 -0.63 20.40 13.21
C ILE A 23 -0.65 21.00 14.62
N ASN A 24 0.24 21.98 14.87
CA ASN A 24 0.17 22.80 16.06
C ASN A 24 -1.15 23.59 16.10
N LEU A 25 -1.93 23.39 17.15
CA LEU A 25 -3.25 24.03 17.29
C LEU A 25 -3.20 25.55 17.27
N ALA A 26 -2.11 26.18 17.71
CA ALA A 26 -1.93 27.63 17.68
C ALA A 26 -1.90 28.18 16.23
N ASP A 27 -1.46 27.39 15.26
CA ASP A 27 -1.33 27.80 13.86
C ASP A 27 -2.52 27.36 12.99
N GLN A 28 -3.54 26.78 13.59
CA GLN A 28 -4.68 26.16 12.90
C GLN A 28 -5.36 27.09 11.89
N SER A 29 -5.59 28.36 12.26
CA SER A 29 -6.30 29.32 11.41
C SER A 29 -5.58 29.65 10.10
N SER A 30 -4.24 29.60 10.10
CA SER A 30 -3.41 29.88 8.92
C SER A 30 -3.12 28.66 8.06
N LEU A 31 -3.09 27.46 8.66
CA LEU A 31 -2.65 26.24 8.00
C LEU A 31 -3.81 25.37 7.47
N PHE A 32 -5.02 25.53 8.01
CA PHE A 32 -6.13 24.63 7.68
C PHE A 32 -6.48 24.61 6.19
N ASN A 33 -6.58 25.77 5.55
CA ASN A 33 -6.87 25.87 4.12
C ASN A 33 -5.74 25.31 3.25
N LEU A 34 -4.48 25.55 3.64
CA LEU A 34 -3.30 25.04 2.94
C LEU A 34 -3.18 23.50 3.05
N ALA A 35 -3.54 22.95 4.22
CA ALA A 35 -3.58 21.49 4.40
C ALA A 35 -4.63 20.83 3.50
N GLY A 36 -5.78 21.45 3.29
CA GLY A 36 -6.82 20.97 2.37
C GLY A 36 -6.34 20.81 0.92
N GLU A 37 -5.41 21.67 0.47
CA GLU A 37 -4.82 21.54 -0.86
C GLU A 37 -4.03 20.22 -1.03
N SER A 38 -3.33 19.77 0.01
CA SER A 38 -2.56 18.53 -0.06
C SER A 38 -3.46 17.32 -0.29
N PHE A 39 -4.62 17.27 0.36
CA PHE A 39 -5.59 16.18 0.18
C PHE A 39 -6.21 16.21 -1.23
N ARG A 40 -6.60 17.39 -1.70
CA ARG A 40 -7.07 17.58 -3.08
C ARG A 40 -6.01 17.10 -4.09
N ASP A 41 -4.75 17.37 -3.83
CA ASP A 41 -3.67 17.02 -4.73
C ASP A 41 -3.41 15.51 -4.77
N ILE A 42 -3.56 14.79 -3.64
CA ILE A 42 -3.51 13.32 -3.62
C ILE A 42 -4.64 12.74 -4.48
N THR A 43 -5.88 13.19 -4.27
CA THR A 43 -7.02 12.70 -5.06
C THR A 43 -6.89 13.03 -6.55
N LYS A 44 -6.37 14.22 -6.88
CA LYS A 44 -6.12 14.61 -8.27
C LYS A 44 -5.07 13.72 -8.93
N ARG A 45 -4.00 13.38 -8.24
CA ARG A 45 -2.97 12.44 -8.74
C ARG A 45 -3.57 11.06 -8.99
N SER A 46 -4.30 10.51 -8.02
CA SER A 46 -4.97 9.21 -8.17
C SER A 46 -5.92 9.19 -9.37
N LYS A 47 -6.75 10.22 -9.54
CA LYS A 47 -7.61 10.38 -10.73
C LYS A 47 -6.84 10.40 -12.05
N LEU A 48 -5.62 10.90 -12.07
CA LEU A 48 -4.74 10.95 -13.25
C LEU A 48 -3.92 9.67 -13.45
N GLY A 49 -4.08 8.66 -12.59
CA GLY A 49 -3.29 7.44 -12.61
C GLY A 49 -1.84 7.63 -12.16
N LEU A 50 -1.57 8.70 -11.40
CA LEU A 50 -0.26 8.97 -10.83
C LEU A 50 -0.23 8.42 -9.40
N SER A 51 0.33 7.23 -9.26
CA SER A 51 0.31 6.50 -8.00
C SER A 51 1.02 7.22 -6.86
N THR A 52 0.40 7.19 -5.70
CA THR A 52 0.96 7.68 -4.43
C THR A 52 1.21 6.50 -3.51
N ILE A 53 2.43 6.36 -3.03
CA ILE A 53 2.85 5.35 -2.06
C ILE A 53 3.19 6.06 -0.76
N SER A 54 2.70 5.58 0.37
CA SER A 54 3.09 6.09 1.69
C SER A 54 3.81 5.03 2.50
N VAL A 55 4.99 5.38 3.01
CA VAL A 55 5.74 4.56 3.96
C VAL A 55 5.66 5.24 5.31
N VAL A 56 5.01 4.59 6.26
CA VAL A 56 4.77 5.12 7.60
C VAL A 56 5.79 4.49 8.55
N PHE A 57 6.67 5.32 9.10
CA PHE A 57 7.74 4.90 10.01
C PHE A 57 7.41 5.18 11.49
N GLY A 58 6.55 6.14 11.75
CA GLY A 58 6.18 6.58 13.07
C GLY A 58 4.70 6.95 13.15
N ASN A 59 4.38 7.93 13.98
CA ASN A 59 3.02 8.40 14.12
C ASN A 59 2.55 9.15 12.87
N ALA A 60 1.31 8.95 12.47
CA ALA A 60 0.60 9.75 11.49
C ALA A 60 -0.76 10.12 12.08
N THR A 61 -0.82 11.27 12.75
CA THR A 61 -1.95 11.66 13.60
C THR A 61 -2.78 12.76 12.95
N ALA A 62 -4.08 12.76 13.22
CA ALA A 62 -5.06 13.75 12.76
C ALA A 62 -5.02 13.92 11.24
N GLY A 63 -4.75 15.13 10.74
CA GLY A 63 -4.59 15.39 9.30
C GLY A 63 -3.48 14.56 8.64
N GLY A 64 -2.43 14.20 9.37
CA GLY A 64 -1.35 13.33 8.89
C GLY A 64 -1.80 11.91 8.55
N ALA A 65 -2.85 11.41 9.21
CA ALA A 65 -3.41 10.08 8.94
C ALA A 65 -4.07 9.96 7.57
N TYR A 66 -4.53 11.07 7.00
CA TYR A 66 -5.12 11.08 5.66
C TYR A 66 -4.10 10.79 4.57
N VAL A 67 -2.82 11.12 4.78
CA VAL A 67 -1.79 10.87 3.76
C VAL A 67 -1.67 9.39 3.43
N PRO A 68 -1.40 8.48 4.38
CA PRO A 68 -1.42 7.04 4.09
C PRO A 68 -2.81 6.50 3.76
N GLY A 69 -3.87 7.02 4.40
CA GLY A 69 -5.25 6.57 4.16
C GLY A 69 -5.79 6.89 2.78
N MET A 70 -5.24 7.89 2.09
CA MET A 70 -5.62 8.30 0.73
C MET A 70 -4.61 7.88 -0.33
N SER A 71 -3.52 7.24 0.05
CA SER A 71 -2.51 6.72 -0.88
C SER A 71 -3.00 5.47 -1.60
N ASP A 72 -2.51 5.26 -2.82
CA ASP A 72 -2.84 4.06 -3.60
C ASP A 72 -2.18 2.81 -2.99
N PHE A 73 -1.02 3.00 -2.33
CA PHE A 73 -0.32 1.96 -1.58
C PHE A 73 0.17 2.50 -0.24
N SER A 74 0.02 1.69 0.81
CA SER A 74 0.44 2.04 2.17
C SER A 74 1.29 0.93 2.78
N ILE A 75 2.46 1.31 3.29
CA ILE A 75 3.47 0.43 3.88
C ILE A 75 3.68 0.88 5.31
N PHE A 76 3.43 0.01 6.30
CA PHE A 76 3.53 0.36 7.70
C PHE A 76 4.64 -0.44 8.38
N GLN A 77 5.50 0.27 9.11
CA GLN A 77 6.53 -0.37 9.91
C GLN A 77 5.93 -0.90 11.21
N ARG A 78 6.19 -2.17 11.48
CA ARG A 78 5.74 -2.85 12.71
C ARG A 78 6.21 -2.13 13.96
N LYS A 79 5.36 -2.04 14.98
CA LYS A 79 5.59 -1.44 16.31
C LYS A 79 5.78 0.08 16.36
N THR A 80 6.18 0.71 15.28
CA THR A 80 6.46 2.15 15.26
C THR A 80 5.39 2.95 14.52
N ALA A 81 4.86 2.42 13.41
CA ALA A 81 3.82 3.08 12.65
C ALA A 81 2.48 3.03 13.39
N ASN A 82 1.94 4.21 13.68
CA ASN A 82 0.61 4.38 14.25
C ASN A 82 -0.17 5.40 13.42
N VAL A 83 -1.32 5.01 12.93
CA VAL A 83 -2.18 5.86 12.10
C VAL A 83 -3.57 5.96 12.74
N PHE A 84 -3.92 7.13 13.23
CA PHE A 84 -5.22 7.39 13.84
C PHE A 84 -5.60 8.88 13.74
N LEU A 85 -6.89 9.18 13.73
CA LEU A 85 -7.37 10.57 13.74
C LEU A 85 -7.20 11.24 15.10
N ALA A 86 -7.36 10.46 16.17
CA ALA A 86 -7.16 10.89 17.55
C ALA A 86 -6.35 9.82 18.28
N GLY A 87 -5.28 10.22 18.95
CA GLY A 87 -4.47 9.31 19.77
C GLY A 87 -5.16 8.90 21.07
N PRO A 88 -4.61 7.89 21.79
CA PRO A 88 -5.21 7.34 23.00
C PRO A 88 -5.63 8.36 24.08
N PRO A 89 -4.86 9.45 24.33
CA PRO A 89 -5.29 10.45 25.32
C PRO A 89 -6.58 11.18 24.93
N LEU A 90 -6.75 11.51 23.64
CA LEU A 90 -7.96 12.18 23.14
C LEU A 90 -9.16 11.23 23.13
N VAL A 91 -8.96 9.96 22.77
CA VAL A 91 -10.01 8.93 22.81
C VAL A 91 -10.49 8.78 24.24
N LYS A 92 -9.58 8.61 25.19
CA LYS A 92 -9.92 8.53 26.62
C LYS A 92 -10.71 9.74 27.11
N MET A 93 -10.34 10.95 26.68
CA MET A 93 -11.03 12.18 27.07
C MET A 93 -12.44 12.27 26.46
N ALA A 94 -12.62 11.81 25.22
CA ALA A 94 -13.88 11.93 24.50
C ALA A 94 -14.88 10.80 24.83
N THR A 95 -14.41 9.56 24.97
CA THR A 95 -15.27 8.36 25.11
C THR A 95 -15.07 7.61 26.42
N ASN A 96 -14.08 8.01 27.22
CA ASN A 96 -13.63 7.30 28.44
C ASN A 96 -13.07 5.88 28.17
N GLU A 97 -12.77 5.55 26.92
CA GLU A 97 -12.14 4.28 26.54
C GLU A 97 -10.63 4.34 26.77
N ILE A 98 -10.06 3.25 27.25
CA ILE A 98 -8.62 3.10 27.44
C ILE A 98 -8.12 2.13 26.35
N SER A 99 -7.28 2.62 25.47
CA SER A 99 -6.64 1.83 24.41
C SER A 99 -5.16 2.15 24.33
N SER A 100 -4.36 1.19 23.89
CA SER A 100 -2.98 1.44 23.50
C SER A 100 -2.91 2.02 22.10
N SER A 101 -1.77 2.62 21.73
CA SER A 101 -1.56 3.12 20.35
C SER A 101 -1.62 1.99 19.33
N GLU A 102 -1.10 0.81 19.66
CA GLU A 102 -1.11 -0.37 18.77
C GLU A 102 -2.54 -0.89 18.54
N GLU A 103 -3.37 -0.95 19.59
CA GLU A 103 -4.77 -1.38 19.45
C GLU A 103 -5.61 -0.37 18.69
N LEU A 104 -5.35 0.93 18.90
CA LEU A 104 -6.13 2.00 18.29
C LEU A 104 -5.82 2.20 16.80
N GLY A 105 -4.54 2.14 16.45
CA GLY A 105 -4.10 2.44 15.08
C GLY A 105 -2.71 1.94 14.74
N GLY A 106 -2.26 0.86 15.37
CA GLY A 106 -0.95 0.28 15.09
C GLY A 106 -0.87 -0.45 13.77
N ALA A 107 0.34 -0.69 13.32
CA ALA A 107 0.61 -1.31 12.03
C ALA A 107 -0.04 -2.69 11.85
N GLU A 108 -0.02 -3.53 12.90
CA GLU A 108 -0.64 -4.85 12.83
C GLU A 108 -2.16 -4.79 12.76
N MET A 109 -2.77 -3.90 13.54
CA MET A 109 -4.21 -3.69 13.51
C MET A 109 -4.65 -3.26 12.10
N HIS A 110 -3.95 -2.31 11.49
CA HIS A 110 -4.25 -1.83 10.15
C HIS A 110 -3.97 -2.85 9.06
N SER A 111 -3.00 -3.74 9.24
CA SER A 111 -2.69 -4.78 8.25
C SER A 111 -3.61 -5.98 8.33
N LYS A 112 -4.16 -6.30 9.52
CA LYS A 112 -4.94 -7.54 9.74
C LYS A 112 -6.44 -7.31 9.86
N ILE A 113 -6.85 -6.15 10.41
CA ILE A 113 -8.24 -5.89 10.80
C ILE A 113 -8.89 -4.82 9.94
N SER A 114 -8.32 -3.60 9.86
CA SER A 114 -8.92 -2.52 9.08
C SER A 114 -8.62 -2.56 7.59
N GLY A 115 -7.50 -3.21 7.20
CA GLY A 115 -7.06 -3.25 5.81
C GLY A 115 -6.50 -1.93 5.26
N VAL A 116 -6.24 -0.94 6.12
CA VAL A 116 -5.66 0.34 5.69
C VAL A 116 -4.18 0.19 5.32
N SER A 117 -3.44 -0.68 6.01
CA SER A 117 -2.07 -1.01 5.65
C SER A 117 -2.04 -2.15 4.63
N ASP A 118 -1.43 -1.90 3.48
CA ASP A 118 -1.28 -2.91 2.43
C ASP A 118 -0.10 -3.84 2.69
N TYR A 119 0.96 -3.29 3.25
CA TYR A 119 2.22 -4.01 3.53
C TYR A 119 2.70 -3.72 4.94
N LEU A 120 2.99 -4.78 5.69
CA LEU A 120 3.61 -4.72 7.00
C LEU A 120 5.09 -5.09 6.87
N VAL A 121 5.97 -4.20 7.32
CA VAL A 121 7.43 -4.36 7.23
C VAL A 121 8.08 -4.27 8.60
N GLU A 122 9.24 -4.90 8.76
CA GLU A 122 9.93 -4.96 10.06
C GLU A 122 10.88 -3.78 10.28
N SER A 123 11.31 -3.10 9.21
CA SER A 123 12.27 -2.00 9.29
C SER A 123 12.04 -0.92 8.24
N GLU A 124 12.59 0.28 8.47
CA GLU A 124 12.59 1.38 7.51
C GLU A 124 13.20 0.97 6.17
N ILE A 125 14.33 0.25 6.21
CA ILE A 125 15.02 -0.21 5.00
C ILE A 125 14.13 -1.17 4.18
N GLU A 126 13.43 -2.06 4.85
CA GLU A 126 12.47 -2.95 4.20
C GLU A 126 11.31 -2.16 3.59
N GLY A 127 10.78 -1.17 4.32
CA GLY A 127 9.74 -0.27 3.81
C GLY A 127 10.17 0.48 2.55
N LEU A 128 11.39 0.98 2.51
CA LEU A 128 11.94 1.64 1.32
C LEU A 128 12.16 0.67 0.16
N LYS A 129 12.60 -0.55 0.43
CA LYS A 129 12.72 -1.60 -0.61
C LYS A 129 11.35 -1.95 -1.19
N THR A 130 10.36 -2.21 -0.34
CA THR A 130 8.98 -2.50 -0.76
C THR A 130 8.40 -1.37 -1.60
N ALA A 131 8.62 -0.10 -1.22
CA ALA A 131 8.17 1.03 -2.02
C ALA A 131 8.83 1.07 -3.41
N ARG A 132 10.12 0.74 -3.51
CA ARG A 132 10.83 0.64 -4.80
C ARG A 132 10.33 -0.53 -5.65
N GLU A 133 10.04 -1.65 -5.03
CA GLU A 133 9.44 -2.80 -5.69
C GLU A 133 8.07 -2.44 -6.27
N ILE A 134 7.20 -1.80 -5.50
CA ILE A 134 5.90 -1.33 -5.98
C ILE A 134 6.06 -0.40 -7.19
N ILE A 135 6.99 0.56 -7.14
CA ILE A 135 7.27 1.44 -8.29
C ILE A 135 7.69 0.64 -9.54
N SER A 136 8.41 -0.46 -9.37
CA SER A 136 8.83 -1.28 -10.52
C SER A 136 7.67 -2.00 -11.21
N TYR A 137 6.57 -2.24 -10.49
CA TYR A 137 5.34 -2.85 -11.05
C TYR A 137 4.35 -1.83 -11.63
N ILE A 138 4.43 -0.57 -11.17
CA ILE A 138 3.51 0.48 -11.64
C ILE A 138 3.94 0.93 -13.04
N LYS A 139 3.00 0.86 -14.01
CA LYS A 139 3.20 1.47 -15.32
C LYS A 139 3.25 2.99 -15.15
N THR A 140 4.44 3.56 -15.13
CA THR A 140 4.61 5.01 -15.22
C THR A 140 4.38 5.44 -16.66
N ASN A 141 3.29 6.14 -16.92
CA ASN A 141 2.97 6.64 -18.24
C ASN A 141 4.14 7.48 -18.79
N ASN A 142 4.73 7.02 -19.89
CA ASN A 142 5.52 7.75 -20.88
C ASN A 142 7.02 7.99 -20.70
N PHE A 143 7.69 7.70 -19.58
CA PHE A 143 9.15 7.91 -19.54
C PHE A 143 10.01 6.69 -19.87
N TYR A 144 9.45 5.51 -19.68
CA TYR A 144 10.12 4.29 -20.13
C TYR A 144 9.14 3.56 -21.07
N LYS A 145 9.47 3.53 -22.38
CA LYS A 145 8.90 2.50 -23.24
C LYS A 145 9.24 1.18 -22.52
N HIS A 146 8.25 0.55 -21.93
CA HIS A 146 8.41 -0.79 -21.42
C HIS A 146 8.92 -1.62 -22.58
N GLN A 147 10.19 -1.94 -22.61
CA GLN A 147 10.62 -3.09 -23.38
C GLN A 147 9.88 -4.26 -22.77
N PRO A 148 9.16 -5.05 -23.56
CA PRO A 148 8.54 -6.25 -23.03
C PRO A 148 9.62 -7.01 -22.28
N SER A 149 9.41 -7.21 -20.97
CA SER A 149 10.28 -8.05 -20.19
C SER A 149 10.36 -9.38 -20.91
N LYS A 150 11.56 -9.95 -21.00
CA LYS A 150 11.75 -11.27 -21.60
C LYS A 150 10.73 -12.21 -20.92
N ILE A 151 9.88 -12.81 -21.71
CA ILE A 151 8.93 -13.81 -21.20
C ILE A 151 9.77 -14.93 -20.59
N GLU A 152 9.54 -15.22 -19.33
CA GLU A 152 10.19 -16.29 -18.60
C GLU A 152 9.17 -17.38 -18.29
N GLU A 153 9.46 -18.60 -18.68
CA GLU A 153 8.61 -19.73 -18.34
C GLU A 153 8.48 -19.88 -16.82
N PRO A 154 7.31 -20.30 -16.31
CA PRO A 154 7.15 -20.64 -14.90
C PRO A 154 8.18 -21.67 -14.44
N LYS A 155 8.66 -21.55 -13.21
CA LYS A 155 9.63 -22.47 -12.63
C LYS A 155 9.05 -23.85 -12.29
N TYR A 156 7.74 -23.92 -12.16
CA TYR A 156 7.00 -25.12 -11.79
C TYR A 156 6.14 -25.59 -12.96
N SER A 157 6.05 -26.89 -13.17
CA SER A 157 5.22 -27.46 -14.23
C SER A 157 3.74 -27.25 -13.97
N ILE A 158 2.99 -26.84 -15.01
CA ILE A 158 1.53 -26.75 -14.92
C ILE A 158 0.87 -28.13 -14.70
N GLU A 159 1.53 -29.21 -15.14
CA GLU A 159 1.03 -30.59 -14.98
C GLU A 159 0.93 -31.00 -13.51
N ASP A 160 1.76 -30.42 -12.61
CA ASP A 160 1.68 -30.68 -11.19
C ASP A 160 0.31 -30.33 -10.60
N LEU A 161 -0.45 -29.45 -11.25
CA LEU A 161 -1.80 -29.04 -10.79
C LEU A 161 -2.77 -30.22 -10.71
N TYR A 162 -2.59 -31.26 -11.52
CA TYR A 162 -3.39 -32.49 -11.42
C TYR A 162 -3.24 -33.20 -10.08
N GLY A 163 -2.12 -33.01 -9.39
CA GLY A 163 -1.89 -33.56 -8.05
C GLY A 163 -2.12 -32.59 -6.90
N ILE A 164 -2.13 -31.26 -7.19
CA ILE A 164 -2.25 -30.21 -6.18
C ILE A 164 -3.72 -29.79 -5.96
N ILE A 165 -4.48 -29.68 -7.05
CA ILE A 165 -5.89 -29.25 -6.98
C ILE A 165 -6.73 -30.47 -6.60
N PRO A 166 -7.37 -30.46 -5.42
CA PRO A 166 -8.20 -31.58 -5.00
C PRO A 166 -9.50 -31.66 -5.83
N THR A 167 -9.94 -32.87 -6.10
CA THR A 167 -11.22 -33.11 -6.78
C THR A 167 -12.42 -32.84 -5.85
N ASP A 168 -12.22 -32.96 -4.54
CA ASP A 168 -13.23 -32.59 -3.53
C ASP A 168 -13.04 -31.10 -3.15
N THR A 169 -14.03 -30.27 -3.47
CA THR A 169 -14.04 -28.83 -3.18
C THR A 169 -14.04 -28.49 -1.69
N LYS A 170 -14.23 -29.47 -0.80
CA LYS A 170 -14.16 -29.29 0.66
C LYS A 170 -12.73 -29.32 1.19
N ILE A 171 -11.77 -29.80 0.39
CA ILE A 171 -10.37 -29.84 0.78
C ILE A 171 -9.73 -28.50 0.45
N PRO A 172 -9.26 -27.73 1.46
CA PRO A 172 -8.57 -26.46 1.21
C PRO A 172 -7.19 -26.72 0.57
N TRP A 173 -6.79 -25.85 -0.34
CA TRP A 173 -5.48 -25.85 -0.98
C TRP A 173 -4.97 -24.42 -1.18
N ASP A 174 -3.68 -24.24 -1.36
CA ASP A 174 -3.09 -22.92 -1.52
C ASP A 174 -3.16 -22.47 -2.98
N ILE A 175 -3.94 -21.43 -3.26
CA ILE A 175 -4.09 -20.83 -4.59
C ILE A 175 -2.75 -20.31 -5.15
N LYS A 176 -1.75 -20.05 -4.31
CA LYS A 176 -0.43 -19.60 -4.73
C LYS A 176 0.30 -20.68 -5.53
N GLU A 177 -0.01 -21.95 -5.30
CA GLU A 177 0.50 -23.06 -6.11
C GLU A 177 0.05 -22.95 -7.57
N LEU A 178 -1.20 -22.53 -7.80
CA LEU A 178 -1.68 -22.27 -9.16
C LEU A 178 -0.99 -21.02 -9.74
N ILE A 179 -0.97 -19.92 -8.98
CA ILE A 179 -0.36 -18.67 -9.43
C ILE A 179 1.08 -18.90 -9.86
N ALA A 180 1.88 -19.61 -9.06
CA ALA A 180 3.29 -19.89 -9.33
C ALA A 180 3.52 -20.68 -10.63
N ARG A 181 2.51 -21.39 -11.15
CA ARG A 181 2.59 -22.22 -12.36
C ARG A 181 2.06 -21.56 -13.63
N ILE A 182 1.45 -20.38 -13.50
CA ILE A 182 0.88 -19.67 -14.65
C ILE A 182 1.53 -18.30 -14.92
N ILE A 183 2.35 -17.80 -13.99
CA ILE A 183 2.99 -16.49 -14.12
C ILE A 183 4.46 -16.60 -14.51
N ASP A 184 4.95 -15.59 -15.20
CA ASP A 184 6.32 -15.50 -15.69
C ASP A 184 7.33 -15.64 -14.54
N GLY A 185 8.30 -16.56 -14.70
CA GLY A 185 9.35 -16.85 -13.72
C GLY A 185 8.84 -17.27 -12.34
N SER A 186 7.55 -17.57 -12.17
CA SER A 186 6.90 -17.86 -10.88
C SER A 186 7.04 -16.72 -9.87
N ASN A 187 7.16 -15.48 -10.35
CA ASN A 187 7.40 -14.31 -9.50
C ASN A 187 6.17 -13.41 -9.48
N PHE A 188 5.63 -13.15 -8.28
CA PHE A 188 4.49 -12.26 -8.09
C PHE A 188 4.63 -11.46 -6.80
N HIS A 189 4.00 -10.30 -6.77
CA HIS A 189 3.95 -9.43 -5.61
C HIS A 189 2.56 -9.51 -4.96
N GLU A 190 2.50 -10.03 -3.73
CA GLU A 190 1.24 -10.23 -3.02
C GLU A 190 0.78 -8.94 -2.34
N PHE A 191 -0.43 -8.50 -2.67
CA PHE A 191 -1.06 -7.32 -2.09
C PHE A 191 -1.91 -7.71 -0.88
N LYS A 192 -1.83 -6.94 0.22
CA LYS A 192 -2.60 -7.15 1.46
C LYS A 192 -2.52 -8.58 2.02
N LYS A 193 -1.34 -9.16 2.02
CA LYS A 193 -1.09 -10.55 2.44
C LYS A 193 -1.72 -10.94 3.79
N LEU A 194 -1.84 -9.99 4.72
CA LEU A 194 -2.34 -10.23 6.08
C LEU A 194 -3.83 -9.93 6.25
N TYR A 195 -4.47 -9.30 5.25
CA TYR A 195 -5.88 -8.94 5.28
C TYR A 195 -6.70 -9.86 4.40
N GLY A 196 -7.75 -10.46 4.96
CA GLY A 196 -8.59 -11.36 4.19
C GLY A 196 -7.86 -12.60 3.70
N SER A 197 -7.15 -13.30 4.58
CA SER A 197 -6.22 -14.41 4.28
C SER A 197 -6.80 -15.59 3.49
N THR A 198 -8.11 -15.63 3.26
CA THR A 198 -8.79 -16.60 2.40
C THR A 198 -8.72 -16.26 0.91
N LEU A 199 -8.25 -15.05 0.58
CA LEU A 199 -8.08 -14.57 -0.79
C LEU A 199 -6.62 -14.23 -1.04
N ALA A 200 -6.11 -14.58 -2.23
CA ALA A 200 -4.81 -14.11 -2.71
C ALA A 200 -5.02 -12.99 -3.73
N VAL A 201 -4.45 -11.81 -3.46
CA VAL A 201 -4.45 -10.68 -4.40
C VAL A 201 -3.01 -10.37 -4.75
N SER A 202 -2.69 -10.40 -6.04
CA SER A 202 -1.33 -10.28 -6.53
C SER A 202 -1.23 -9.33 -7.73
N TYR A 203 -0.11 -8.65 -7.82
CA TYR A 203 0.31 -7.92 -9.01
C TYR A 203 1.37 -8.72 -9.74
N THR A 204 1.19 -8.90 -11.01
CA THR A 204 2.16 -9.57 -11.88
C THR A 204 2.55 -8.66 -13.05
N HIS A 205 3.70 -8.91 -13.66
CA HIS A 205 4.10 -8.26 -14.91
C HIS A 205 3.36 -8.82 -16.14
N LEU A 206 2.27 -9.54 -15.97
CA LEU A 206 1.45 -10.03 -17.06
C LEU A 206 0.98 -8.87 -17.91
N THR A 207 1.64 -8.69 -19.03
CA THR A 207 1.07 -7.98 -20.17
C THR A 207 0.11 -8.95 -20.86
N LEU A 208 -1.12 -9.03 -20.36
CA LEU A 208 -2.17 -9.65 -21.15
C LEU A 208 -2.25 -8.89 -22.48
N PRO A 209 -2.17 -9.56 -23.63
CA PRO A 209 -2.44 -8.90 -24.89
C PRO A 209 -3.87 -8.40 -24.85
N THR A 210 -4.05 -7.09 -24.72
CA THR A 210 -5.33 -6.43 -24.96
C THR A 210 -5.61 -6.46 -26.44
N THR A 211 -6.01 -7.60 -26.94
CA THR A 211 -6.74 -7.71 -28.20
C THR A 211 -8.18 -8.02 -27.84
N LEU A 212 -8.96 -6.99 -27.74
CA LEU A 212 -10.38 -6.96 -28.06
C LEU A 212 -10.53 -6.02 -29.23
#